data_7c8a98cf37d2ec319b34227c31062a9f
#
_entry.id   7c8a98cf37d2ec319b34227c31062a9f
#
_cell.length_a   1.000
_cell.length_b   1.000
_cell.length_c   1.000
_cell.angle_alpha   90.00
_cell.angle_beta   90.00
_cell.angle_gamma   90.00
#
_symmetry.space_group_name_H-M   'P 1'
#
loop_
_entity.id
_entity.type
_entity.pdbx_description
1 polymer ?
#
loop_
_entity_poly.entity_id
_entity_poly.type
_entity_poly.pdbx_seq_one_letter_code
_entity_poly.pdbx_strand_id
1 'polypeptide(L)'
;MLPDRVARAAQILPELSDFAALVKRSRRGVILSGRSADRAGELLTAMGDQEGMERLARLLSLAGVFLKAPDDEWCHIVSEGYVPSLDGVTARRVNEVLSYIEDSLDGEVSMEVAASRVAMSPSAFSRFFHATAGITFSALVRRRRIARACHLLRRTDLPVSHIADLSGYTNLANFNRRFRDETGTTPSGYRKTLQEAPTGSVALQS
;
A
#
# COMPACT_ATOMS: atom_id res chain seq x y z
N MET A 1 4.71 -9.87 -22.58
CA MET A 1 4.24 -9.51 -21.21
C MET A 1 4.11 -8.00 -21.09
N LEU A 2 3.33 -7.47 -20.12
CA LEU A 2 3.11 -6.01 -19.99
C LEU A 2 4.41 -5.20 -19.82
N PRO A 3 5.39 -5.61 -19.01
CA PRO A 3 6.64 -4.88 -18.85
C PRO A 3 7.44 -4.69 -20.12
N ASP A 4 7.45 -5.69 -21.02
CA ASP A 4 8.19 -5.62 -22.28
C ASP A 4 7.52 -4.67 -23.28
N ARG A 5 6.17 -4.56 -23.22
CA ARG A 5 5.41 -3.60 -24.02
C ARG A 5 5.66 -2.16 -23.57
N VAL A 6 5.71 -1.93 -22.26
CA VAL A 6 6.01 -0.60 -21.69
C VAL A 6 7.47 -0.21 -22.00
N ALA A 7 8.42 -1.13 -21.87
CA ALA A 7 9.81 -0.88 -22.22
C ALA A 7 9.99 -0.52 -23.70
N ARG A 8 9.28 -1.19 -24.62
CA ARG A 8 9.27 -0.83 -26.06
C ARG A 8 8.61 0.53 -26.33
N ALA A 9 7.50 0.83 -25.63
CA ALA A 9 6.85 2.13 -25.75
C ALA A 9 7.77 3.27 -25.26
N ALA A 10 8.56 3.05 -24.23
CA ALA A 10 9.54 4.01 -23.72
C ALA A 10 10.71 4.28 -24.70
N GLN A 11 10.97 3.36 -25.65
CA GLN A 11 11.96 3.60 -26.74
C GLN A 11 11.42 4.58 -27.79
N ILE A 12 10.10 4.64 -27.94
CA ILE A 12 9.41 5.51 -28.92
C ILE A 12 9.03 6.85 -28.27
N LEU A 13 8.64 6.82 -27.00
CA LEU A 13 8.22 7.98 -26.19
C LEU A 13 9.10 8.02 -24.94
N PRO A 14 10.19 8.83 -24.93
CA PRO A 14 11.12 8.91 -23.80
C PRO A 14 10.46 9.28 -22.47
N GLU A 15 9.34 10.01 -22.50
CA GLU A 15 8.54 10.38 -21.34
C GLU A 15 7.95 9.18 -20.60
N LEU A 16 7.90 8.02 -21.26
CA LEU A 16 7.47 6.77 -20.60
C LEU A 16 8.60 6.02 -19.90
N SER A 17 9.84 6.53 -19.92
CA SER A 17 10.99 5.89 -19.25
C SER A 17 10.77 5.75 -17.74
N ASP A 18 10.28 6.81 -17.10
CA ASP A 18 9.96 6.81 -15.67
C ASP A 18 8.81 5.85 -15.35
N PHE A 19 7.82 5.78 -16.23
CA PHE A 19 6.73 4.80 -16.11
C PHE A 19 7.24 3.36 -16.24
N ALA A 20 8.19 3.10 -17.13
CA ALA A 20 8.83 1.79 -17.26
C ALA A 20 9.62 1.42 -15.98
N ALA A 21 10.34 2.39 -15.39
CA ALA A 21 11.03 2.23 -14.13
C ALA A 21 10.05 1.94 -12.97
N LEU A 22 8.92 2.66 -12.92
CA LEU A 22 7.85 2.43 -11.95
C LEU A 22 7.28 1.01 -12.08
N VAL A 23 6.96 0.55 -13.30
CA VAL A 23 6.48 -0.81 -13.55
C VAL A 23 7.50 -1.86 -13.09
N LYS A 24 8.79 -1.60 -13.26
CA LYS A 24 9.86 -2.47 -12.75
C LYS A 24 9.90 -2.48 -11.20
N ARG A 25 9.81 -1.31 -10.56
CA ARG A 25 9.74 -1.19 -9.09
C ARG A 25 8.48 -1.85 -8.53
N SER A 26 7.33 -1.71 -9.19
CA SER A 26 6.05 -2.26 -8.73
C SER A 26 5.99 -3.79 -8.70
N ARG A 27 6.91 -4.48 -9.38
CA ARG A 27 7.04 -5.94 -9.29
C ARG A 27 7.29 -6.43 -7.87
N ARG A 28 7.84 -5.58 -7.02
CA ARG A 28 8.13 -5.86 -5.60
C ARG A 28 6.92 -5.61 -4.70
N GLY A 29 5.77 -5.30 -5.29
CA GLY A 29 4.62 -4.81 -4.55
C GLY A 29 4.92 -3.47 -3.88
N VAL A 30 4.07 -2.49 -4.09
CA VAL A 30 4.22 -1.14 -3.55
C VAL A 30 2.95 -0.76 -2.83
N ILE A 31 3.13 -0.23 -1.64
CA ILE A 31 2.07 0.43 -0.88
C ILE A 31 2.46 1.90 -0.78
N LEU A 32 1.55 2.77 -1.16
CA LEU A 32 1.64 4.17 -0.80
C LEU A 32 0.98 4.41 0.55
N SER A 33 1.54 5.32 1.31
CA SER A 33 0.96 5.88 2.52
C SER A 33 0.83 7.40 2.35
N GLY A 34 0.40 8.09 3.38
CA GLY A 34 0.40 9.53 3.38
C GLY A 34 -0.54 10.15 2.35
N ARG A 35 -0.20 11.36 1.94
CA ARG A 35 -0.96 12.15 0.96
C ARG A 35 -0.96 11.51 -0.42
N SER A 36 0.13 10.83 -0.77
CA SER A 36 0.22 10.12 -2.05
C SER A 36 -0.78 8.99 -2.14
N ALA A 37 -1.04 8.27 -1.04
CA ALA A 37 -2.09 7.24 -1.00
C ALA A 37 -3.49 7.83 -1.18
N ASP A 38 -3.78 8.96 -0.51
CA ASP A 38 -5.07 9.64 -0.64
C ASP A 38 -5.29 10.10 -2.08
N ARG A 39 -4.28 10.74 -2.69
CA ARG A 39 -4.35 11.20 -4.07
C ARG A 39 -4.49 10.06 -5.07
N ALA A 40 -3.79 8.95 -4.85
CA ALA A 40 -3.93 7.75 -5.67
C ALA A 40 -5.34 7.16 -5.55
N GLY A 41 -5.91 7.11 -4.35
CA GLY A 41 -7.28 6.66 -4.08
C GLY A 41 -8.33 7.52 -4.79
N GLU A 42 -8.19 8.85 -4.77
CA GLU A 42 -9.07 9.77 -5.51
C GLU A 42 -9.03 9.50 -7.01
N LEU A 43 -7.83 9.32 -7.59
CA LEU A 43 -7.66 9.04 -9.01
C LEU A 43 -8.26 7.69 -9.39
N LEU A 44 -8.08 6.66 -8.54
CA LEU A 44 -8.67 5.32 -8.76
C LEU A 44 -10.19 5.37 -8.70
N THR A 45 -10.75 6.06 -7.71
CA THR A 45 -12.21 6.23 -7.57
C THR A 45 -12.79 7.00 -8.77
N ALA A 46 -12.10 8.05 -9.20
CA ALA A 46 -12.52 8.86 -10.34
C ALA A 46 -12.28 8.15 -11.70
N MET A 47 -11.54 7.04 -11.73
CA MET A 47 -11.35 6.24 -12.93
C MET A 47 -12.63 5.48 -13.33
N GLY A 48 -13.38 4.98 -12.33
CA GLY A 48 -14.69 4.36 -12.51
C GLY A 48 -14.81 3.54 -13.79
N ASP A 49 -15.89 3.80 -14.53
CA ASP A 49 -16.20 3.16 -15.82
C ASP A 49 -15.60 3.88 -17.03
N GLN A 50 -14.60 4.76 -16.82
CA GLN A 50 -13.95 5.46 -17.93
C GLN A 50 -13.20 4.50 -18.86
N GLU A 51 -13.26 4.76 -20.16
CA GLU A 51 -12.61 3.97 -21.21
C GLU A 51 -11.70 4.84 -22.09
N GLY A 52 -10.92 4.17 -22.94
CA GLY A 52 -10.13 4.83 -23.98
C GLY A 52 -9.07 5.80 -23.43
N MET A 53 -9.00 6.99 -24.05
CA MET A 53 -7.97 7.99 -23.73
C MET A 53 -8.13 8.61 -22.33
N GLU A 54 -9.35 8.73 -21.82
CA GLU A 54 -9.58 9.27 -20.48
C GLU A 54 -9.04 8.33 -19.40
N ARG A 55 -9.28 7.05 -19.56
CA ARG A 55 -8.70 6.02 -18.66
C ARG A 55 -7.18 6.02 -18.74
N LEU A 56 -6.60 6.14 -19.94
CA LEU A 56 -5.15 6.22 -20.12
C LEU A 56 -4.56 7.46 -19.43
N ALA A 57 -5.19 8.62 -19.60
CA ALA A 57 -4.75 9.87 -18.95
C ALA A 57 -4.74 9.75 -17.42
N ARG A 58 -5.77 9.13 -16.83
CA ARG A 58 -5.82 8.89 -15.37
C ARG A 58 -4.79 7.86 -14.91
N LEU A 59 -4.53 6.82 -15.69
CA LEU A 59 -3.45 5.88 -15.39
C LEU A 59 -2.08 6.55 -15.38
N LEU A 60 -1.80 7.46 -16.31
CA LEU A 60 -0.57 8.23 -16.33
C LEU A 60 -0.51 9.21 -15.17
N SER A 61 -1.63 9.85 -14.82
CA SER A 61 -1.72 10.72 -13.63
C SER A 61 -1.47 9.92 -12.34
N LEU A 62 -2.03 8.72 -12.22
CA LEU A 62 -1.78 7.81 -11.10
C LEU A 62 -0.29 7.42 -11.02
N ALA A 63 0.32 7.07 -12.16
CA ALA A 63 1.76 6.81 -12.23
C ALA A 63 2.58 8.02 -11.76
N GLY A 64 2.19 9.24 -12.14
CA GLY A 64 2.80 10.47 -11.68
C GLY A 64 2.74 10.66 -10.16
N VAL A 65 1.64 10.25 -9.51
CA VAL A 65 1.55 10.24 -8.04
C VAL A 65 2.59 9.31 -7.44
N PHE A 66 2.70 8.08 -7.96
CA PHE A 66 3.72 7.14 -7.51
C PHE A 66 5.15 7.67 -7.71
N LEU A 67 5.46 8.27 -8.85
CA LEU A 67 6.79 8.78 -9.16
C LEU A 67 7.20 9.99 -8.31
N LYS A 68 6.23 10.79 -7.88
CA LYS A 68 6.44 12.00 -7.07
C LYS A 68 6.27 11.78 -5.57
N ALA A 69 5.84 10.60 -5.16
CA ALA A 69 5.64 10.29 -3.76
C ALA A 69 6.98 10.31 -3.00
N PRO A 70 7.05 10.99 -1.84
CA PRO A 70 8.23 10.99 -0.98
C PRO A 70 8.62 9.57 -0.55
N ASP A 71 9.88 9.33 -0.27
CA ASP A 71 10.39 8.00 0.08
C ASP A 71 9.77 7.45 1.37
N ASP A 72 9.40 8.29 2.33
CA ASP A 72 8.71 7.92 3.56
C ASP A 72 7.22 7.54 3.35
N GLU A 73 6.64 7.91 2.21
CA GLU A 73 5.31 7.48 1.78
C GLU A 73 5.33 6.19 0.93
N TRP A 74 6.54 5.68 0.60
CA TRP A 74 6.73 4.43 -0.11
C TRP A 74 6.97 3.27 0.87
N CYS A 75 6.20 2.21 0.74
CA CYS A 75 6.48 0.94 1.41
C CYS A 75 6.56 -0.18 0.37
N HIS A 76 7.71 -0.82 0.28
CA HIS A 76 7.84 -2.04 -0.50
C HIS A 76 7.31 -3.22 0.31
N ILE A 77 6.44 -4.04 -0.31
CA ILE A 77 5.93 -5.26 0.32
C ILE A 77 7.06 -6.30 0.41
N VAL A 78 8.04 -6.24 -0.50
CA VAL A 78 9.07 -7.27 -0.68
C VAL A 78 10.47 -6.69 -0.64
N SER A 79 11.41 -7.39 0.00
CA SER A 79 12.83 -7.00 0.11
C SER A 79 13.58 -7.02 -1.23
N GLU A 80 14.77 -6.38 -1.29
CA GLU A 80 15.53 -6.14 -2.53
C GLU A 80 15.98 -7.38 -3.31
N GLY A 81 16.05 -8.53 -2.68
CA GLY A 81 16.48 -9.79 -3.31
C GLY A 81 15.38 -10.61 -3.98
N TYR A 82 14.12 -10.16 -3.92
CA TYR A 82 13.01 -10.93 -4.45
C TYR A 82 12.73 -10.65 -5.92
N VAL A 83 12.85 -11.68 -6.75
CA VAL A 83 12.34 -11.70 -8.12
C VAL A 83 11.02 -12.45 -8.10
N PRO A 84 9.86 -11.80 -8.28
CA PRO A 84 8.58 -12.50 -8.33
C PRO A 84 8.62 -13.56 -9.43
N SER A 85 8.49 -14.82 -9.07
CA SER A 85 8.03 -15.84 -10.02
C SER A 85 6.60 -15.46 -10.38
N LEU A 86 6.41 -14.98 -11.60
CA LEU A 86 5.08 -14.59 -12.16
C LEU A 86 4.32 -15.83 -12.63
N ASP A 87 4.44 -16.98 -11.94
CA ASP A 87 3.51 -18.04 -12.19
C ASP A 87 2.12 -17.63 -11.68
N GLY A 88 1.10 -17.90 -12.50
CA GLY A 88 -0.26 -17.46 -12.19
C GLY A 88 -0.83 -18.12 -10.93
N VAL A 89 -0.21 -19.18 -10.40
CA VAL A 89 -0.60 -19.87 -9.18
C VAL A 89 -0.11 -19.08 -7.97
N THR A 90 1.15 -18.70 -7.94
CA THR A 90 1.72 -17.86 -6.88
C THR A 90 1.02 -16.52 -6.79
N ALA A 91 0.75 -15.86 -7.93
CA ALA A 91 0.02 -14.59 -7.95
C ALA A 91 -1.39 -14.72 -7.37
N ARG A 92 -2.14 -15.78 -7.74
CA ARG A 92 -3.48 -16.02 -7.17
C ARG A 92 -3.45 -16.27 -5.67
N ARG A 93 -2.49 -17.08 -5.19
CA ARG A 93 -2.33 -17.33 -3.74
C ARG A 93 -2.02 -16.05 -2.97
N VAL A 94 -1.12 -15.22 -3.47
CA VAL A 94 -0.80 -13.94 -2.85
C VAL A 94 -2.02 -13.03 -2.82
N ASN A 95 -2.77 -12.91 -3.92
CA ASN A 95 -3.97 -12.08 -3.98
C ASN A 95 -5.05 -12.57 -3.00
N GLU A 96 -5.26 -13.89 -2.89
CA GLU A 96 -6.21 -14.48 -1.93
C GLU A 96 -5.83 -14.12 -0.49
N VAL A 97 -4.53 -14.19 -0.15
CA VAL A 97 -4.04 -13.82 1.19
C VAL A 97 -4.20 -12.32 1.45
N LEU A 98 -3.91 -11.48 0.46
CA LEU A 98 -4.06 -10.02 0.60
C LEU A 98 -5.54 -9.64 0.78
N SER A 99 -6.45 -10.23 0.01
CA SER A 99 -7.90 -10.02 0.18
C SER A 99 -8.34 -10.42 1.58
N TYR A 100 -7.95 -11.59 2.06
CA TYR A 100 -8.25 -12.05 3.41
C TYR A 100 -7.77 -11.06 4.49
N ILE A 101 -6.55 -10.54 4.36
CA ILE A 101 -6.01 -9.56 5.31
C ILE A 101 -6.89 -8.31 5.31
N GLU A 102 -7.22 -7.74 4.15
CA GLU A 102 -8.02 -6.52 4.05
C GLU A 102 -9.43 -6.71 4.64
N ASP A 103 -10.07 -7.83 4.33
CA ASP A 103 -11.43 -8.15 4.81
C ASP A 103 -11.51 -8.38 6.32
N SER A 104 -10.38 -8.75 6.95
CA SER A 104 -10.32 -9.10 8.38
C SER A 104 -9.49 -8.13 9.22
N LEU A 105 -9.08 -6.99 8.66
CA LEU A 105 -8.04 -6.13 9.24
C LEU A 105 -8.42 -5.50 10.59
N ASP A 106 -9.72 -5.25 10.81
CA ASP A 106 -10.29 -4.72 12.04
C ASP A 106 -10.54 -5.80 13.13
N GLY A 107 -10.50 -7.08 12.73
CA GLY A 107 -10.73 -8.23 13.60
C GLY A 107 -9.48 -9.09 13.81
N GLU A 108 -9.70 -10.38 13.97
CA GLU A 108 -8.63 -11.36 14.10
C GLU A 108 -8.12 -11.80 12.73
N VAL A 109 -6.84 -11.56 12.47
CA VAL A 109 -6.14 -12.05 11.27
C VAL A 109 -5.24 -13.21 11.66
N SER A 110 -5.67 -14.44 11.34
CA SER A 110 -4.98 -15.69 11.68
C SER A 110 -4.11 -16.20 10.51
N MET A 111 -2.90 -16.62 10.83
CA MET A 111 -2.00 -17.27 9.86
C MET A 111 -2.54 -18.64 9.43
N GLU A 112 -3.22 -19.34 10.31
CA GLU A 112 -3.82 -20.65 10.06
C GLU A 112 -4.94 -20.54 9.02
N VAL A 113 -5.78 -19.50 9.14
CA VAL A 113 -6.85 -19.21 8.17
C VAL A 113 -6.24 -18.80 6.82
N ALA A 114 -5.22 -17.93 6.81
CA ALA A 114 -4.53 -17.55 5.59
C ALA A 114 -3.92 -18.77 4.87
N ALA A 115 -3.28 -19.67 5.61
CA ALA A 115 -2.69 -20.89 5.09
C ALA A 115 -3.74 -21.82 4.47
N SER A 116 -4.88 -22.00 5.16
CA SER A 116 -5.98 -22.86 4.68
C SER A 116 -6.59 -22.34 3.37
N ARG A 117 -6.74 -21.02 3.20
CA ARG A 117 -7.27 -20.40 1.97
C ARG A 117 -6.42 -20.70 0.74
N VAL A 118 -5.13 -20.91 0.91
CA VAL A 118 -4.21 -21.24 -0.19
C VAL A 118 -3.80 -22.73 -0.22
N ALA A 119 -4.53 -23.57 0.51
CA ALA A 119 -4.33 -25.04 0.63
C ALA A 119 -2.90 -25.38 1.07
N MET A 120 -2.41 -24.72 2.12
CA MET A 120 -1.10 -24.97 2.72
C MET A 120 -1.21 -25.26 4.22
N SER A 121 -0.24 -26.04 4.76
CA SER A 121 -0.04 -26.08 6.21
C SER A 121 0.53 -24.75 6.72
N PRO A 122 0.31 -24.35 7.98
CA PRO A 122 0.85 -23.11 8.52
C PRO A 122 2.37 -22.96 8.34
N SER A 123 3.13 -24.04 8.51
CA SER A 123 4.58 -24.02 8.34
C SER A 123 5.01 -23.86 6.87
N ALA A 124 4.31 -24.51 5.95
CA ALA A 124 4.54 -24.35 4.51
C ALA A 124 4.17 -22.94 4.06
N PHE A 125 3.04 -22.41 4.54
CA PHE A 125 2.59 -21.05 4.27
C PHE A 125 3.58 -20.00 4.79
N SER A 126 4.07 -20.13 6.01
CA SER A 126 5.06 -19.20 6.57
C SER A 126 6.31 -19.10 5.70
N ARG A 127 6.85 -20.25 5.25
CA ARG A 127 8.01 -20.29 4.33
C ARG A 127 7.67 -19.70 2.96
N PHE A 128 6.55 -20.13 2.38
CA PHE A 128 6.05 -19.60 1.10
C PHE A 128 5.88 -18.09 1.15
N PHE A 129 5.18 -17.59 2.18
CA PHE A 129 4.88 -16.18 2.31
C PHE A 129 6.17 -15.35 2.50
N HIS A 130 7.07 -15.79 3.38
CA HIS A 130 8.35 -15.13 3.58
C HIS A 130 9.21 -15.14 2.32
N ALA A 131 9.28 -16.27 1.61
CA ALA A 131 10.02 -16.37 0.34
C ALA A 131 9.41 -15.47 -0.74
N THR A 132 8.08 -15.32 -0.75
CA THR A 132 7.34 -14.55 -1.76
C THR A 132 7.25 -13.07 -1.42
N ALA A 133 7.03 -12.72 -0.15
CA ALA A 133 6.85 -11.33 0.28
C ALA A 133 8.12 -10.69 0.86
N GLY A 134 9.14 -11.46 1.20
CA GLY A 134 10.37 -10.99 1.85
C GLY A 134 10.18 -10.53 3.29
N ILE A 135 8.95 -10.57 3.80
CA ILE A 135 8.57 -10.24 5.18
C ILE A 135 7.66 -11.33 5.75
N THR A 136 7.55 -11.39 7.07
CA THR A 136 6.62 -12.32 7.70
C THR A 136 5.16 -11.88 7.49
N PHE A 137 4.23 -12.83 7.51
CA PHE A 137 2.79 -12.55 7.45
C PHE A 137 2.35 -11.57 8.54
N SER A 138 2.79 -11.78 9.79
CA SER A 138 2.47 -10.89 10.90
C SER A 138 3.05 -9.48 10.73
N ALA A 139 4.21 -9.33 10.08
CA ALA A 139 4.77 -8.03 9.77
C ALA A 139 3.92 -7.29 8.72
N LEU A 140 3.41 -7.99 7.69
CA LEU A 140 2.50 -7.40 6.72
C LEU A 140 1.20 -6.94 7.37
N VAL A 141 0.55 -7.81 8.17
CA VAL A 141 -0.68 -7.46 8.90
C VAL A 141 -0.47 -6.20 9.77
N ARG A 142 0.64 -6.15 10.51
CA ARG A 142 0.99 -4.98 11.33
C ARG A 142 1.09 -3.71 10.48
N ARG A 143 1.83 -3.74 9.36
CA ARG A 143 1.98 -2.59 8.46
C ARG A 143 0.63 -2.13 7.89
N ARG A 144 -0.23 -3.06 7.49
CA ARG A 144 -1.58 -2.75 6.99
C ARG A 144 -2.45 -2.08 8.04
N ARG A 145 -2.43 -2.58 9.28
CA ARG A 145 -3.14 -1.97 10.41
C ARG A 145 -2.66 -0.55 10.70
N ILE A 146 -1.35 -0.33 10.69
CA ILE A 146 -0.79 1.03 10.89
C ILE A 146 -1.13 1.95 9.72
N ALA A 147 -1.07 1.48 8.48
CA ALA A 147 -1.50 2.28 7.32
C ALA A 147 -2.98 2.70 7.43
N ARG A 148 -3.88 1.77 7.85
CA ARG A 148 -5.28 2.08 8.14
C ARG A 148 -5.41 3.14 9.25
N ALA A 149 -4.65 3.01 10.33
CA ALA A 149 -4.63 4.01 11.40
C ALA A 149 -4.19 5.39 10.91
N CYS A 150 -3.13 5.47 10.12
CA CYS A 150 -2.67 6.71 9.49
C CYS A 150 -3.75 7.33 8.61
N HIS A 151 -4.46 6.53 7.82
CA HIS A 151 -5.59 6.99 7.01
C HIS A 151 -6.71 7.59 7.89
N LEU A 152 -7.13 6.88 8.95
CA LEU A 152 -8.15 7.36 9.88
C LEU A 152 -7.73 8.64 10.61
N LEU A 153 -6.47 8.73 11.05
CA LEU A 153 -5.92 9.93 11.68
C LEU A 153 -5.97 11.17 10.78
N ARG A 154 -5.85 10.99 9.46
CA ARG A 154 -5.92 12.07 8.48
C ARG A 154 -7.36 12.49 8.14
N ARG A 155 -8.27 11.53 8.11
CA ARG A 155 -9.63 11.71 7.57
C ARG A 155 -10.68 11.99 8.63
N THR A 156 -10.35 11.77 9.91
CA THR A 156 -11.32 11.86 11.01
C THR A 156 -10.72 12.50 12.25
N ASP A 157 -11.59 13.06 13.08
CA ASP A 157 -11.25 13.56 14.41
C ASP A 157 -11.52 12.52 15.52
N LEU A 158 -11.70 11.26 15.17
CA LEU A 158 -11.94 10.19 16.12
C LEU A 158 -10.83 10.12 17.18
N PRO A 159 -11.18 9.77 18.42
CA PRO A 159 -10.19 9.52 19.47
C PRO A 159 -9.16 8.47 19.04
N VAL A 160 -7.90 8.62 19.47
CA VAL A 160 -6.82 7.68 19.12
C VAL A 160 -7.14 6.25 19.58
N SER A 161 -7.83 6.10 20.72
CA SER A 161 -8.30 4.78 21.19
C SER A 161 -9.27 4.13 20.21
N HIS A 162 -10.23 4.88 19.70
CA HIS A 162 -11.19 4.38 18.73
C HIS A 162 -10.52 4.03 17.39
N ILE A 163 -9.54 4.83 16.96
CA ILE A 163 -8.74 4.51 15.77
C ILE A 163 -7.93 3.21 15.97
N ALA A 164 -7.39 2.99 17.17
CA ALA A 164 -6.71 1.74 17.49
C ALA A 164 -7.65 0.54 17.33
N ASP A 165 -8.87 0.62 17.88
CA ASP A 165 -9.88 -0.44 17.77
C ASP A 165 -10.27 -0.70 16.29
N LEU A 166 -10.59 0.36 15.54
CA LEU A 166 -10.92 0.27 14.11
C LEU A 166 -9.75 -0.25 13.23
N SER A 167 -8.53 -0.20 13.77
CA SER A 167 -7.33 -0.72 13.11
C SER A 167 -6.94 -2.11 13.62
N GLY A 168 -7.84 -2.80 14.36
CA GLY A 168 -7.65 -4.16 14.82
C GLY A 168 -6.72 -4.32 16.03
N TYR A 169 -6.56 -3.28 16.87
CA TYR A 169 -5.80 -3.34 18.10
C TYR A 169 -6.73 -3.31 19.31
N THR A 170 -6.71 -4.36 20.09
CA THR A 170 -7.46 -4.46 21.36
C THR A 170 -6.73 -3.81 22.54
N ASN A 171 -5.46 -3.44 22.36
CA ASN A 171 -4.62 -2.83 23.41
C ASN A 171 -3.96 -1.56 22.91
N LEU A 172 -4.34 -0.42 23.51
CA LEU A 172 -3.86 0.90 23.10
C LEU A 172 -2.35 1.08 23.31
N ALA A 173 -1.76 0.48 24.36
CA ALA A 173 -0.32 0.58 24.60
C ALA A 173 0.47 -0.17 23.51
N ASN A 174 -0.01 -1.36 23.10
CA ASN A 174 0.56 -2.10 21.98
C ASN A 174 0.42 -1.32 20.68
N PHE A 175 -0.76 -0.74 20.40
CA PHE A 175 -0.98 0.12 19.25
C PHE A 175 0.02 1.28 19.21
N ASN A 176 0.13 2.07 20.27
CA ASN A 176 1.03 3.22 20.34
C ASN A 176 2.48 2.83 20.09
N ARG A 177 2.94 1.71 20.67
CA ARG A 177 4.27 1.17 20.41
C ARG A 177 4.47 0.82 18.94
N ARG A 178 3.55 0.02 18.35
CA ARG A 178 3.64 -0.41 16.96
C ARG A 178 3.52 0.74 15.98
N PHE A 179 2.68 1.73 16.30
CA PHE A 179 2.56 2.93 15.49
C PHE A 179 3.88 3.70 15.46
N ARG A 180 4.52 3.88 16.62
CA ARG A 180 5.84 4.55 16.70
C ARG A 180 6.93 3.75 16.00
N ASP A 181 6.94 2.42 16.13
CA ASP A 181 7.90 1.55 15.45
C ASP A 181 7.83 1.69 13.92
N GLU A 182 6.63 1.89 13.36
CA GLU A 182 6.43 1.96 11.90
C GLU A 182 6.49 3.40 11.35
N THR A 183 6.14 4.42 12.14
CA THR A 183 6.01 5.82 11.66
C THR A 183 7.03 6.79 12.26
N GLY A 184 7.80 6.35 13.24
CA GLY A 184 8.76 7.19 13.97
C GLY A 184 8.14 8.16 14.98
N THR A 185 6.81 8.27 15.05
CA THR A 185 6.11 9.23 15.92
C THR A 185 4.89 8.61 16.63
N THR A 186 4.29 9.31 17.57
CA THR A 186 3.05 8.87 18.20
C THR A 186 1.84 9.19 17.32
N PRO A 187 0.69 8.47 17.47
CA PRO A 187 -0.53 8.79 16.73
C PRO A 187 -0.99 10.24 16.89
N SER A 188 -0.92 10.77 18.11
CA SER A 188 -1.28 12.17 18.39
C SER A 188 -0.28 13.14 17.75
N GLY A 189 1.02 12.85 17.80
CA GLY A 189 2.05 13.63 17.12
C GLY A 189 1.86 13.62 15.60
N TYR A 190 1.56 12.45 15.03
CA TYR A 190 1.26 12.30 13.60
C TYR A 190 0.08 13.18 13.18
N ARG A 191 -1.03 13.16 13.95
CA ARG A 191 -2.20 14.02 13.69
C ARG A 191 -1.83 15.52 13.75
N LYS A 192 -1.07 15.91 14.77
CA LYS A 192 -0.65 17.31 14.94
C LYS A 192 0.17 17.79 13.74
N THR A 193 1.13 17.01 13.29
CA THR A 193 1.95 17.34 12.09
C THR A 193 1.08 17.53 10.85
N LEU A 194 0.01 16.75 10.68
CA LEU A 194 -0.91 16.90 9.55
C LEU A 194 -1.72 18.19 9.62
N GLN A 195 -2.11 18.62 10.82
CA GLN A 195 -2.87 19.86 11.05
C GLN A 195 -2.00 21.11 10.89
N GLU A 196 -0.71 21.01 11.22
CA GLU A 196 0.26 22.10 11.11
C GLU A 196 0.85 22.24 9.70
N ALA A 197 0.68 21.25 8.81
CA ALA A 197 1.13 21.35 7.44
C ALA A 197 0.26 22.39 6.69
N PRO A 198 0.84 23.49 6.11
CA PRO A 198 0.07 24.52 5.45
C PRO A 198 -0.72 23.90 4.30
N THR A 199 -2.03 24.11 4.32
CA THR A 199 -2.91 23.83 3.18
C THR A 199 -2.45 24.78 2.07
N GLY A 200 -1.68 24.25 1.10
CA GLY A 200 -1.21 25.02 -0.04
C GLY A 200 -2.40 25.57 -0.80
N SER A 201 -2.81 26.80 -0.45
CA SER A 201 -3.69 27.63 -1.25
C SER A 201 -2.97 27.91 -2.57
N VAL A 202 -3.33 27.19 -3.61
CA VAL A 202 -3.07 27.64 -4.97
C VAL A 202 -4.00 28.82 -5.20
N ALA A 203 -3.52 30.03 -4.83
CA ALA A 203 -4.12 31.24 -5.32
C ALA A 203 -3.88 31.27 -6.83
N LEU A 204 -4.91 30.99 -7.61
CA LEU A 204 -5.01 31.39 -9.00
C LEU A 204 -4.98 32.95 -9.00
N GLN A 205 -3.81 33.51 -9.25
CA GLN A 205 -3.71 34.90 -9.63
C GLN A 205 -4.13 35.00 -11.10
N SER A 206 -5.14 35.80 -11.31
CA SER A 206 -5.76 36.22 -12.56
C SER A 206 -4.78 36.93 -13.48
#